data_daa7d06f0e576b13668f2187ec00bc1c
#
_entry.id   daa7d06f0e576b13668f2187ec00bc1c
#
_cell.length_a   1.000
_cell.length_b   1.000
_cell.length_c   1.000
_cell.angle_alpha   90.00
_cell.angle_beta   90.00
_cell.angle_gamma   90.00
#
_symmetry.space_group_name_H-M   'P 1'
#
loop_
_entity.id
_entity.type
_entity.pdbx_description
1 polymer ?
#
loop_
_entity_poly.entity_id
_entity_poly.type
_entity_poly.pdbx_seq_one_letter_code
_entity_poly.pdbx_strand_id
1 'polypeptide(L)'
;MTRFALPELKLTRRYLTAVIFTSIVASTSIGFAAEKINIYSHRQQVLIQPFLDTFTAKTGIDTNVVYSSKGLAQRLKAEGPASPADVILTVDIARLSEYADLDLLAPVDSSILRANIPSRLRSEDNRWFGFSERARILVTSKTRVTEGAVLDLEDLAKPEWKGRICSRAGSHDYNRALVASMIAAHGEAATETWARGVVANLARKPQGNDRSQAKAIFQGLCDVAIMNSYYFGNMKFGDKADQKEWAQAIRLVFTNQSNRGNHMNISGGSVAKHAKNKAAAIAFLEFLTEEKAQHLYGEINFEYPVNPAVSVNGELASWGRFKPDNLPIERLAALAPKAQMIIDRVGW
;
A
#
# COMPACT_ATOMS: atom_id res chain seq x y z
N MET A 1 114.63 -27.31 -8.83
CA MET A 1 113.61 -26.79 -7.89
C MET A 1 113.14 -25.48 -8.46
N THR A 2 112.11 -25.51 -9.28
CA THR A 2 111.64 -24.39 -10.07
C THR A 2 110.23 -24.04 -9.65
N ARG A 3 110.06 -22.86 -9.08
CA ARG A 3 108.69 -22.33 -8.72
C ARG A 3 108.10 -21.70 -9.95
N PHE A 4 106.93 -22.11 -10.31
CA PHE A 4 106.12 -21.46 -11.32
C PHE A 4 105.14 -20.48 -10.57
N ALA A 5 105.19 -19.22 -11.02
CA ALA A 5 104.24 -18.19 -10.56
C ALA A 5 103.05 -18.14 -11.51
N LEU A 6 101.83 -18.13 -10.94
CA LEU A 6 100.58 -17.95 -11.67
C LEU A 6 100.25 -16.44 -11.76
N PRO A 7 99.67 -15.98 -12.88
CA PRO A 7 99.32 -14.55 -13.02
C PRO A 7 97.96 -14.22 -12.35
N GLU A 8 97.92 -13.05 -11.69
CA GLU A 8 96.72 -12.48 -11.11
C GLU A 8 95.70 -12.06 -12.19
N LEU A 9 94.50 -12.56 -12.08
CA LEU A 9 93.30 -12.09 -12.87
C LEU A 9 92.67 -10.90 -12.17
N LYS A 10 92.71 -9.73 -12.76
CA LYS A 10 91.98 -8.55 -12.31
C LYS A 10 90.54 -8.63 -12.71
N LEU A 11 89.62 -8.87 -11.78
CA LEU A 11 88.19 -8.79 -11.96
C LEU A 11 87.74 -7.33 -11.95
N THR A 12 87.33 -6.81 -13.10
CA THR A 12 86.62 -5.52 -13.22
C THR A 12 85.12 -5.71 -12.86
N ARG A 13 84.76 -5.11 -11.73
CA ARG A 13 83.38 -5.09 -11.21
C ARG A 13 82.56 -4.11 -12.06
N ARG A 14 81.71 -4.62 -12.99
CA ARG A 14 80.66 -3.81 -13.66
C ARG A 14 79.42 -3.76 -12.76
N TYR A 15 79.10 -2.54 -12.26
CA TYR A 15 77.85 -2.28 -11.56
C TYR A 15 76.71 -2.24 -12.59
N LEU A 16 75.82 -3.28 -12.56
CA LEU A 16 74.57 -3.28 -13.29
C LEU A 16 73.53 -2.56 -12.43
N THR A 17 73.20 -1.29 -12.75
CA THR A 17 72.16 -0.55 -12.11
C THR A 17 70.80 -1.02 -12.71
N ALA A 18 70.09 -1.89 -11.96
CA ALA A 18 68.72 -2.29 -12.31
C ALA A 18 67.77 -1.16 -11.94
N VAL A 19 67.25 -0.44 -12.91
CA VAL A 19 66.16 0.53 -12.73
C VAL A 19 64.85 -0.26 -12.64
N ILE A 20 64.31 -0.41 -11.41
CA ILE A 20 62.99 -1.00 -11.18
C ILE A 20 61.96 0.10 -11.49
N PHE A 21 61.30 0.01 -12.65
CA PHE A 21 60.11 0.76 -12.99
C PHE A 21 58.94 0.20 -12.18
N THR A 22 58.61 0.82 -11.04
CA THR A 22 57.38 0.52 -10.29
C THR A 22 56.20 1.20 -11.01
N SER A 23 55.48 0.46 -11.83
CA SER A 23 54.23 0.91 -12.45
C SER A 23 53.20 1.00 -11.35
N ILE A 24 52.89 2.18 -10.86
CA ILE A 24 51.71 2.45 -10.00
C ILE A 24 50.51 2.39 -10.92
N VAL A 25 49.83 1.26 -10.93
CA VAL A 25 48.48 1.14 -11.49
C VAL A 25 47.54 1.89 -10.54
N ALA A 26 47.30 3.15 -10.82
CA ALA A 26 46.24 3.89 -10.17
C ALA A 26 44.89 3.26 -10.58
N SER A 27 44.36 2.36 -9.74
CA SER A 27 42.97 1.88 -9.86
C SER A 27 42.07 3.07 -9.58
N THR A 28 41.66 3.79 -10.62
CA THR A 28 40.55 4.72 -10.56
C THR A 28 39.30 3.91 -10.32
N SER A 29 38.92 3.74 -9.07
CA SER A 29 37.57 3.35 -8.70
C SER A 29 36.64 4.44 -9.23
N ILE A 30 36.03 4.20 -10.38
CA ILE A 30 34.87 4.97 -10.81
C ILE A 30 33.82 4.66 -9.75
N GLY A 31 33.70 5.52 -8.77
CA GLY A 31 32.60 5.51 -7.82
C GLY A 31 31.34 5.76 -8.64
N PHE A 32 30.63 4.72 -9.02
CA PHE A 32 29.24 4.87 -9.42
C PHE A 32 28.55 5.51 -8.22
N ALA A 33 28.05 6.75 -8.39
CA ALA A 33 27.14 7.31 -7.42
C ALA A 33 26.04 6.26 -7.22
N ALA A 34 25.81 5.83 -5.97
CA ALA A 34 24.78 4.85 -5.68
C ALA A 34 23.48 5.34 -6.32
N GLU A 35 22.89 4.49 -7.15
CA GLU A 35 21.62 4.82 -7.81
C GLU A 35 20.59 5.09 -6.71
N LYS A 36 19.80 6.14 -6.84
CA LYS A 36 18.88 6.57 -5.80
C LYS A 36 17.53 6.90 -6.38
N ILE A 37 16.45 6.46 -5.73
CA ILE A 37 15.07 6.85 -6.10
C ILE A 37 14.44 7.75 -5.04
N ASN A 38 13.66 8.73 -5.50
CA ASN A 38 12.88 9.63 -4.67
C ASN A 38 11.40 9.21 -4.73
N ILE A 39 10.83 8.95 -3.57
CA ILE A 39 9.48 8.40 -3.41
C ILE A 39 8.58 9.45 -2.75
N TYR A 40 7.52 9.89 -3.43
CA TYR A 40 6.44 10.67 -2.83
C TYR A 40 5.38 9.73 -2.29
N SER A 41 5.22 9.67 -0.97
CA SER A 41 4.41 8.67 -0.29
C SER A 41 3.29 9.27 0.55
N HIS A 42 2.07 8.77 0.36
CA HIS A 42 0.95 8.98 1.28
C HIS A 42 0.93 7.95 2.42
N ARG A 43 1.76 6.91 2.34
CA ARG A 43 1.95 5.92 3.41
C ARG A 43 2.97 6.44 4.41
N GLN A 44 2.66 6.34 5.70
CA GLN A 44 3.58 6.73 6.78
C GLN A 44 4.90 5.96 6.67
N GLN A 45 6.00 6.65 6.95
CA GLN A 45 7.35 6.09 6.79
C GLN A 45 7.54 4.79 7.56
N VAL A 46 7.07 4.70 8.79
CA VAL A 46 7.19 3.48 9.61
C VAL A 46 6.57 2.24 8.95
N LEU A 47 5.55 2.40 8.10
CA LEU A 47 4.86 1.32 7.41
C LEU A 47 5.51 0.94 6.07
N ILE A 48 6.40 1.76 5.54
CA ILE A 48 7.10 1.50 4.27
C ILE A 48 8.60 1.24 4.47
N GLN A 49 9.18 1.69 5.57
CA GLN A 49 10.62 1.56 5.83
C GLN A 49 11.15 0.13 5.68
N PRO A 50 10.49 -0.93 6.21
CA PRO A 50 10.98 -2.31 6.03
C PRO A 50 11.06 -2.75 4.56
N PHE A 51 10.20 -2.22 3.68
CA PHE A 51 10.25 -2.47 2.24
C PHE A 51 11.46 -1.78 1.62
N LEU A 52 11.71 -0.52 2.01
CA LEU A 52 12.84 0.26 1.51
C LEU A 52 14.16 -0.37 1.89
N ASP A 53 14.31 -0.77 3.16
CA ASP A 53 15.51 -1.44 3.67
C ASP A 53 15.77 -2.76 2.93
N THR A 54 14.70 -3.54 2.70
CA THR A 54 14.78 -4.80 1.97
C THR A 54 15.16 -4.58 0.49
N PHE A 55 14.59 -3.56 -0.15
CA PHE A 55 14.91 -3.20 -1.54
C PHE A 55 16.37 -2.74 -1.68
N THR A 56 16.80 -1.82 -0.81
CA THR A 56 18.19 -1.34 -0.81
C THR A 56 19.18 -2.46 -0.54
N ALA A 57 18.90 -3.34 0.43
CA ALA A 57 19.74 -4.50 0.72
C ALA A 57 19.85 -5.48 -0.46
N LYS A 58 18.78 -5.61 -1.26
CA LYS A 58 18.75 -6.50 -2.43
C LYS A 58 19.45 -5.91 -3.64
N THR A 59 19.29 -4.62 -3.89
CA THR A 59 19.64 -3.98 -5.16
C THR A 59 20.84 -3.02 -5.08
N GLY A 60 21.19 -2.54 -3.89
CA GLY A 60 22.14 -1.44 -3.70
C GLY A 60 21.58 -0.06 -4.07
N ILE A 61 20.30 0.03 -4.49
CA ILE A 61 19.65 1.30 -4.83
C ILE A 61 19.16 1.98 -3.55
N ASP A 62 19.61 3.19 -3.30
CA ASP A 62 19.16 4.00 -2.17
C ASP A 62 17.76 4.55 -2.37
N THR A 63 17.06 4.78 -1.26
CA THR A 63 15.70 5.35 -1.30
C THR A 63 15.61 6.62 -0.45
N ASN A 64 14.88 7.61 -0.94
CA ASN A 64 14.54 8.83 -0.22
C ASN A 64 13.04 9.06 -0.25
N VAL A 65 12.41 9.25 0.93
CA VAL A 65 10.95 9.37 1.02
C VAL A 65 10.53 10.75 1.46
N VAL A 66 9.64 11.35 0.69
CA VAL A 66 8.87 12.53 1.09
C VAL A 66 7.46 12.05 1.46
N TYR A 67 7.15 12.10 2.76
CA TYR A 67 5.83 11.73 3.26
C TYR A 67 4.94 12.96 3.40
N SER A 68 3.70 12.86 2.90
CA SER A 68 2.60 13.75 3.26
C SER A 68 1.27 13.07 3.12
N SER A 69 0.38 13.29 4.08
CA SER A 69 -1.00 12.78 4.01
C SER A 69 -1.87 13.50 2.98
N LYS A 70 -1.47 14.70 2.51
CA LYS A 70 -2.22 15.54 1.55
C LYS A 70 -1.27 16.37 0.70
N GLY A 71 -1.74 16.82 -0.47
CA GLY A 71 -1.08 17.87 -1.27
C GLY A 71 0.11 17.40 -2.11
N LEU A 72 0.48 16.11 -2.13
CA LEU A 72 1.61 15.64 -2.94
C LEU A 72 1.31 15.68 -4.45
N ALA A 73 0.06 15.47 -4.87
CA ALA A 73 -0.31 15.57 -6.28
C ALA A 73 -0.17 17.01 -6.78
N GLN A 74 -0.66 17.98 -6.01
CA GLN A 74 -0.52 19.41 -6.33
C GLN A 74 0.94 19.86 -6.31
N ARG A 75 1.73 19.33 -5.35
CA ARG A 75 3.17 19.58 -5.30
C ARG A 75 3.86 19.05 -6.55
N LEU A 76 3.62 17.78 -6.92
CA LEU A 76 4.20 17.18 -8.12
C LEU A 76 3.82 17.96 -9.39
N LYS A 77 2.55 18.41 -9.48
CA LYS A 77 2.06 19.25 -10.58
C LYS A 77 2.81 20.59 -10.66
N ALA A 78 2.99 21.25 -9.52
CA ALA A 78 3.69 22.54 -9.45
C ALA A 78 5.19 22.41 -9.77
N GLU A 79 5.84 21.33 -9.34
CA GLU A 79 7.23 21.04 -9.66
C GLU A 79 7.45 20.70 -11.14
N GLY A 80 6.45 20.09 -11.79
CA GLY A 80 6.49 19.72 -13.21
C GLY A 80 7.72 18.90 -13.60
N PRO A 81 8.40 19.23 -14.73
CA PRO A 81 9.63 18.52 -15.15
C PRO A 81 10.82 18.66 -14.19
N ALA A 82 10.78 19.63 -13.27
CA ALA A 82 11.82 19.83 -12.27
C ALA A 82 11.63 18.96 -11.03
N SER A 83 10.52 18.22 -10.91
CA SER A 83 10.26 17.35 -9.77
C SER A 83 11.38 16.34 -9.58
N PRO A 84 11.83 16.11 -8.33
CA PRO A 84 12.76 15.03 -8.00
C PRO A 84 12.06 13.66 -7.90
N ALA A 85 10.72 13.60 -7.89
CA ALA A 85 9.99 12.36 -7.63
C ALA A 85 10.17 11.34 -8.77
N ASP A 86 10.54 10.11 -8.41
CA ASP A 86 10.62 8.97 -9.33
C ASP A 86 9.42 8.03 -9.14
N VAL A 87 9.00 7.82 -7.89
CA VAL A 87 7.89 6.91 -7.52
C VAL A 87 6.83 7.67 -6.73
N ILE A 88 5.58 7.34 -7.02
CA ILE A 88 4.41 7.76 -6.24
C ILE A 88 3.84 6.54 -5.53
N LEU A 89 3.63 6.62 -4.20
CA LEU A 89 2.94 5.61 -3.41
C LEU A 89 1.70 6.19 -2.75
N THR A 90 0.56 5.53 -2.94
CA THR A 90 -0.71 5.92 -2.33
C THR A 90 -1.30 4.81 -1.48
N VAL A 91 -2.26 5.17 -0.65
CA VAL A 91 -2.99 4.25 0.24
C VAL A 91 -4.45 4.08 -0.15
N ASP A 92 -4.86 4.58 -1.33
CA ASP A 92 -6.24 4.51 -1.78
C ASP A 92 -6.33 4.75 -3.29
N ILE A 93 -7.27 4.08 -3.98
CA ILE A 93 -7.49 4.25 -5.42
C ILE A 93 -7.89 5.67 -5.78
N ALA A 94 -8.68 6.36 -4.96
CA ALA A 94 -9.11 7.73 -5.26
C ALA A 94 -7.92 8.69 -5.34
N ARG A 95 -6.92 8.50 -4.49
CA ARG A 95 -5.67 9.28 -4.54
C ARG A 95 -4.84 8.94 -5.78
N LEU A 96 -4.79 7.66 -6.13
CA LEU A 96 -4.02 7.22 -7.30
C LEU A 96 -4.65 7.76 -8.60
N SER A 97 -5.99 7.77 -8.67
CA SER A 97 -6.73 8.37 -9.79
C SER A 97 -6.50 9.88 -9.89
N GLU A 98 -6.40 10.61 -8.79
CA GLU A 98 -6.07 12.05 -8.80
C GLU A 98 -4.76 12.31 -9.56
N TYR A 99 -3.73 11.50 -9.35
CA TYR A 99 -2.48 11.64 -10.11
C TYR A 99 -2.66 11.30 -11.59
N ALA A 100 -3.48 10.29 -11.91
CA ALA A 100 -3.77 9.90 -13.29
C ALA A 100 -4.56 10.99 -14.03
N ASP A 101 -5.60 11.55 -13.39
CA ASP A 101 -6.44 12.63 -13.93
C ASP A 101 -5.66 13.92 -14.17
N LEU A 102 -4.64 14.19 -13.35
CA LEU A 102 -3.73 15.32 -13.49
C LEU A 102 -2.59 15.06 -14.50
N ASP A 103 -2.56 13.88 -15.13
CA ASP A 103 -1.51 13.45 -16.09
C ASP A 103 -0.09 13.51 -15.51
N LEU A 104 0.04 13.04 -14.25
CA LEU A 104 1.30 13.06 -13.49
C LEU A 104 2.04 11.72 -13.47
N LEU A 105 1.51 10.69 -14.13
CA LEU A 105 2.01 9.32 -14.12
C LEU A 105 2.58 8.92 -15.48
N ALA A 106 3.69 8.17 -15.47
CA ALA A 106 4.25 7.58 -16.67
C ALA A 106 3.67 6.18 -16.93
N PRO A 107 3.43 5.78 -18.16
CA PRO A 107 3.13 4.39 -18.48
C PRO A 107 4.37 3.51 -18.23
N VAL A 108 4.14 2.30 -17.70
CA VAL A 108 5.19 1.34 -17.38
C VAL A 108 4.94 0.04 -18.14
N ASP A 109 5.87 -0.30 -19.02
CA ASP A 109 5.87 -1.59 -19.70
C ASP A 109 6.73 -2.60 -18.92
N SER A 110 6.08 -3.39 -18.07
CA SER A 110 6.72 -4.45 -17.29
C SER A 110 5.88 -5.72 -17.38
N SER A 111 6.48 -6.79 -17.90
CA SER A 111 5.87 -8.12 -17.93
C SER A 111 5.70 -8.69 -16.52
N ILE A 112 6.60 -8.37 -15.59
CA ILE A 112 6.56 -8.78 -14.19
C ILE A 112 5.33 -8.17 -13.49
N LEU A 113 5.13 -6.85 -13.61
CA LEU A 113 3.96 -6.20 -13.01
C LEU A 113 2.66 -6.74 -13.60
N ARG A 114 2.61 -7.00 -14.91
CA ARG A 114 1.42 -7.58 -15.55
C ARG A 114 1.15 -9.03 -15.11
N ALA A 115 2.18 -9.82 -14.86
CA ALA A 115 2.03 -11.20 -14.40
C ALA A 115 1.60 -11.27 -12.93
N ASN A 116 2.18 -10.41 -12.08
CA ASN A 116 2.00 -10.46 -10.64
C ASN A 116 0.78 -9.67 -10.14
N ILE A 117 0.24 -8.76 -10.93
CA ILE A 117 -0.91 -7.92 -10.54
C ILE A 117 -2.10 -8.22 -11.45
N PRO A 118 -3.21 -8.76 -10.93
CA PRO A 118 -4.44 -8.98 -11.69
C PRO A 118 -4.94 -7.71 -12.41
N SER A 119 -5.50 -7.85 -13.59
CA SER A 119 -5.96 -6.71 -14.42
C SER A 119 -6.92 -5.78 -13.67
N ARG A 120 -7.78 -6.31 -12.79
CA ARG A 120 -8.71 -5.50 -11.98
C ARG A 120 -8.01 -4.55 -10.99
N LEU A 121 -6.71 -4.75 -10.71
CA LEU A 121 -5.92 -3.99 -9.74
C LEU A 121 -4.87 -3.08 -10.38
N ARG A 122 -4.92 -2.86 -11.67
CA ARG A 122 -4.03 -1.95 -12.39
C ARG A 122 -4.79 -1.21 -13.48
N SER A 123 -4.28 -0.05 -13.91
CA SER A 123 -4.89 0.68 -15.01
C SER A 123 -4.72 -0.03 -16.35
N GLU A 124 -5.68 0.10 -17.24
CA GLU A 124 -5.62 -0.49 -18.59
C GLU A 124 -4.41 0.02 -19.40
N ASP A 125 -4.03 1.29 -19.17
CA ASP A 125 -2.89 1.94 -19.83
C ASP A 125 -1.56 1.78 -19.06
N ASN A 126 -1.52 0.92 -18.02
CA ASN A 126 -0.36 0.62 -17.20
C ASN A 126 0.30 1.84 -16.53
N ARG A 127 -0.46 2.88 -16.22
CA ARG A 127 0.07 4.06 -15.51
C ARG A 127 0.09 3.91 -14.00
N TRP A 128 -0.72 3.00 -13.43
CA TRP A 128 -0.69 2.71 -12.00
C TRP A 128 -0.98 1.24 -11.71
N PHE A 129 -0.55 0.79 -10.50
CA PHE A 129 -0.59 -0.59 -10.04
C PHE A 129 -0.98 -0.65 -8.58
N GLY A 130 -1.84 -1.62 -8.19
CA GLY A 130 -2.09 -1.99 -6.81
C GLY A 130 -1.01 -2.94 -6.31
N PHE A 131 -0.53 -2.72 -5.10
CA PHE A 131 0.51 -3.56 -4.47
C PHE A 131 0.01 -4.32 -3.25
N SER A 132 -1.11 -3.91 -2.67
CA SER A 132 -1.82 -4.64 -1.64
C SER A 132 -3.31 -4.32 -1.68
N GLU A 133 -4.12 -5.24 -1.16
CA GLU A 133 -5.56 -5.06 -1.00
C GLU A 133 -5.93 -4.99 0.48
N ARG A 134 -7.00 -4.27 0.78
CA ARG A 134 -7.64 -4.26 2.09
C ARG A 134 -9.15 -4.38 1.98
N ALA A 135 -9.71 -5.17 2.87
CA ALA A 135 -11.15 -5.34 2.95
C ALA A 135 -11.78 -4.20 3.76
N ARG A 136 -12.86 -3.62 3.27
CA ARG A 136 -13.77 -2.81 4.07
C ARG A 136 -14.88 -3.70 4.57
N ILE A 137 -14.86 -3.96 5.86
CA ILE A 137 -15.67 -4.98 6.53
C ILE A 137 -16.66 -4.34 7.48
N LEU A 138 -17.59 -5.15 7.96
CA LEU A 138 -18.31 -4.84 9.19
C LEU A 138 -17.57 -5.44 10.38
N VAL A 139 -17.68 -4.78 11.51
CA VAL A 139 -17.31 -5.33 12.80
C VAL A 139 -18.50 -5.29 13.72
N THR A 140 -18.72 -6.38 14.47
CA THR A 140 -19.86 -6.53 15.37
C THR A 140 -19.43 -6.78 16.80
N SER A 141 -20.21 -6.36 17.76
CA SER A 141 -20.02 -6.72 19.17
C SER A 141 -20.11 -8.23 19.34
N LYS A 142 -19.10 -8.85 19.96
CA LYS A 142 -19.14 -10.29 20.25
C LYS A 142 -20.24 -10.72 21.20
N THR A 143 -20.66 -9.81 22.08
CA THR A 143 -21.62 -10.12 23.16
C THR A 143 -23.07 -9.67 22.88
N ARG A 144 -23.25 -8.65 22.00
CA ARG A 144 -24.56 -8.04 21.74
C ARG A 144 -25.12 -8.33 20.34
N VAL A 145 -24.32 -8.94 19.46
CA VAL A 145 -24.75 -9.32 18.10
C VAL A 145 -24.49 -10.81 17.93
N THR A 146 -25.56 -11.55 17.62
CA THR A 146 -25.47 -12.95 17.28
C THR A 146 -24.63 -13.13 16.01
N GLU A 147 -23.79 -14.15 15.97
CA GLU A 147 -23.04 -14.48 14.77
C GLU A 147 -23.98 -14.78 13.61
N GLY A 148 -23.70 -14.20 12.43
CA GLY A 148 -24.57 -14.32 11.26
C GLY A 148 -25.77 -13.38 11.22
N ALA A 149 -26.01 -12.54 12.24
CA ALA A 149 -27.12 -11.57 12.25
C ALA A 149 -26.97 -10.46 11.21
N VAL A 150 -25.75 -10.14 10.77
CA VAL A 150 -25.44 -9.22 9.66
C VAL A 150 -24.45 -9.91 8.73
N LEU A 151 -24.78 -10.01 7.44
CA LEU A 151 -23.98 -10.72 6.44
C LEU A 151 -23.62 -9.84 5.25
N ASP A 152 -24.50 -8.91 4.90
CA ASP A 152 -24.35 -8.06 3.73
C ASP A 152 -24.28 -6.58 4.13
N LEU A 153 -23.64 -5.76 3.30
CA LEU A 153 -23.66 -4.29 3.50
C LEU A 153 -25.08 -3.72 3.44
N GLU A 154 -25.91 -4.36 2.66
CA GLU A 154 -27.33 -4.03 2.47
C GLU A 154 -28.14 -4.17 3.78
N ASP A 155 -27.72 -5.07 4.66
CA ASP A 155 -28.36 -5.29 5.97
C ASP A 155 -28.33 -4.06 6.85
N LEU A 156 -27.31 -3.19 6.71
CA LEU A 156 -27.16 -1.98 7.52
C LEU A 156 -28.36 -1.02 7.40
N ALA A 157 -29.12 -1.08 6.32
CA ALA A 157 -30.31 -0.27 6.11
C ALA A 157 -31.58 -0.85 6.76
N LYS A 158 -31.54 -2.08 7.27
CA LYS A 158 -32.70 -2.74 7.88
C LYS A 158 -33.08 -2.10 9.23
N PRO A 159 -34.39 -2.01 9.58
CA PRO A 159 -34.86 -1.34 10.78
C PRO A 159 -34.35 -1.91 12.12
N GLU A 160 -33.99 -3.19 12.16
CA GLU A 160 -33.45 -3.85 13.35
C GLU A 160 -32.11 -3.26 13.83
N TRP A 161 -31.42 -2.53 12.96
CA TRP A 161 -30.16 -1.83 13.30
C TRP A 161 -30.34 -0.39 13.75
N LYS A 162 -31.58 0.08 13.94
CA LYS A 162 -31.86 1.45 14.36
C LYS A 162 -31.14 1.81 15.68
N GLY A 163 -30.33 2.87 15.65
CA GLY A 163 -29.54 3.33 16.80
C GLY A 163 -28.40 2.39 17.20
N ARG A 164 -27.98 1.46 16.32
CA ARG A 164 -26.98 0.44 16.63
C ARG A 164 -25.73 0.49 15.76
N ILE A 165 -25.65 1.40 14.78
CA ILE A 165 -24.53 1.50 13.84
C ILE A 165 -23.64 2.67 14.19
N CYS A 166 -22.31 2.46 14.15
CA CYS A 166 -21.31 3.51 14.17
C CYS A 166 -20.56 3.60 12.85
N SER A 167 -20.27 4.81 12.39
CA SER A 167 -19.48 5.06 11.20
C SER A 167 -18.63 6.32 11.38
N ARG A 168 -17.51 6.37 10.68
CA ARG A 168 -16.80 7.61 10.39
C ARG A 168 -17.59 8.41 9.34
N ALA A 169 -17.19 9.67 9.10
CA ALA A 169 -17.82 10.51 8.07
C ALA A 169 -17.91 9.79 6.71
N GLY A 170 -19.08 9.87 6.07
CA GLY A 170 -19.32 9.31 4.75
C GLY A 170 -18.39 9.92 3.68
N SER A 171 -18.08 11.22 3.80
CA SER A 171 -17.18 11.95 2.91
C SER A 171 -15.70 11.50 2.96
N HIS A 172 -15.33 10.67 3.94
CA HIS A 172 -13.97 10.11 3.98
C HIS A 172 -13.74 9.12 2.81
N ASP A 173 -12.55 9.14 2.21
CA ASP A 173 -12.18 8.34 1.03
C ASP A 173 -12.66 6.88 1.10
N TYR A 174 -12.55 6.24 2.29
CA TYR A 174 -12.93 4.83 2.46
C TYR A 174 -14.44 4.60 2.37
N ASN A 175 -15.27 5.46 2.96
CA ASN A 175 -16.72 5.35 2.86
C ASN A 175 -17.22 5.81 1.49
N ARG A 176 -16.58 6.82 0.89
CA ARG A 176 -16.89 7.24 -0.48
C ARG A 176 -16.65 6.11 -1.48
N ALA A 177 -15.52 5.38 -1.34
CA ALA A 177 -15.26 4.19 -2.16
C ALA A 177 -16.28 3.06 -1.91
N LEU A 178 -16.70 2.85 -0.66
CA LEU A 178 -17.75 1.90 -0.32
C LEU A 178 -19.09 2.28 -1.00
N VAL A 179 -19.51 3.56 -0.91
CA VAL A 179 -20.73 4.03 -1.59
C VAL A 179 -20.59 3.91 -3.11
N ALA A 180 -19.39 4.18 -3.67
CA ALA A 180 -19.12 3.95 -5.08
C ALA A 180 -19.28 2.48 -5.49
N SER A 181 -18.87 1.53 -4.65
CA SER A 181 -19.10 0.11 -4.90
C SER A 181 -20.57 -0.29 -4.85
N MET A 182 -21.36 0.35 -3.97
CA MET A 182 -22.81 0.16 -3.92
C MET A 182 -23.48 0.71 -5.18
N ILE A 183 -23.05 1.88 -5.69
CA ILE A 183 -23.54 2.42 -6.97
C ILE A 183 -23.23 1.45 -8.12
N ALA A 184 -22.03 0.87 -8.15
CA ALA A 184 -21.66 -0.08 -9.19
C ALA A 184 -22.53 -1.34 -9.17
N ALA A 185 -22.93 -1.80 -7.97
CA ALA A 185 -23.74 -3.00 -7.79
C ALA A 185 -25.24 -2.76 -8.00
N HIS A 186 -25.79 -1.62 -7.57
CA HIS A 186 -27.24 -1.40 -7.43
C HIS A 186 -27.75 -0.16 -8.18
N GLY A 187 -26.87 0.68 -8.71
CA GLY A 187 -27.21 1.98 -9.28
C GLY A 187 -27.43 3.06 -8.23
N GLU A 188 -27.53 4.31 -8.67
CA GLU A 188 -27.57 5.50 -7.81
C GLU A 188 -28.79 5.55 -6.89
N ALA A 189 -30.00 5.30 -7.44
CA ALA A 189 -31.24 5.42 -6.69
C ALA A 189 -31.35 4.40 -5.53
N ALA A 190 -31.02 3.15 -5.79
CA ALA A 190 -31.03 2.11 -4.77
C ALA A 190 -29.94 2.35 -3.71
N THR A 191 -28.76 2.81 -4.13
CA THR A 191 -27.66 3.19 -3.21
C THR A 191 -28.05 4.36 -2.33
N GLU A 192 -28.74 5.38 -2.86
CA GLU A 192 -29.22 6.50 -2.03
C GLU A 192 -30.25 6.04 -1.00
N THR A 193 -31.19 5.15 -1.40
CA THR A 193 -32.15 4.56 -0.47
C THR A 193 -31.45 3.79 0.65
N TRP A 194 -30.47 2.95 0.30
CA TRP A 194 -29.63 2.24 1.26
C TRP A 194 -28.89 3.20 2.20
N ALA A 195 -28.23 4.21 1.66
CA ALA A 195 -27.47 5.17 2.45
C ALA A 195 -28.34 5.95 3.44
N ARG A 196 -29.58 6.32 3.04
CA ARG A 196 -30.59 6.92 3.96
C ARG A 196 -30.95 5.95 5.09
N GLY A 197 -31.13 4.67 4.80
CA GLY A 197 -31.37 3.64 5.81
C GLY A 197 -30.20 3.50 6.79
N VAL A 198 -28.97 3.46 6.27
CA VAL A 198 -27.76 3.44 7.13
C VAL A 198 -27.70 4.67 8.04
N VAL A 199 -27.92 5.88 7.52
CA VAL A 199 -27.90 7.12 8.31
C VAL A 199 -28.99 7.12 9.37
N ALA A 200 -30.20 6.64 9.04
CA ALA A 200 -31.32 6.52 9.99
C ALA A 200 -31.04 5.53 11.14
N ASN A 201 -30.13 4.57 10.90
CA ASN A 201 -29.75 3.54 11.86
C ASN A 201 -28.48 3.90 12.68
N LEU A 202 -27.88 5.06 12.44
CA LEU A 202 -26.70 5.49 13.20
C LEU A 202 -27.05 5.72 14.67
N ALA A 203 -26.22 5.21 15.57
CA ALA A 203 -26.29 5.44 17.02
C ALA A 203 -25.85 6.87 17.41
N ARG A 204 -25.05 7.50 16.58
CA ARG A 204 -24.51 8.84 16.78
C ARG A 204 -24.11 9.48 15.45
N LYS A 205 -23.89 10.78 15.43
CA LYS A 205 -23.32 11.48 14.27
C LYS A 205 -21.99 10.82 13.86
N PRO A 206 -21.73 10.66 12.56
CA PRO A 206 -20.46 10.13 12.06
C PRO A 206 -19.27 10.91 12.59
N GLN A 207 -18.27 10.22 13.16
CA GLN A 207 -17.11 10.87 13.75
C GLN A 207 -15.92 9.91 13.93
N GLY A 208 -14.74 10.48 14.13
CA GLY A 208 -13.52 9.75 14.44
C GLY A 208 -12.99 8.93 13.25
N ASN A 209 -12.09 8.03 13.55
CA ASN A 209 -11.51 7.07 12.59
C ASN A 209 -12.03 5.65 12.84
N ASP A 210 -11.53 4.66 12.10
CA ASP A 210 -12.01 3.27 12.22
C ASP A 210 -11.73 2.69 13.62
N ARG A 211 -10.61 3.02 14.28
CA ARG A 211 -10.36 2.61 15.69
C ARG A 211 -11.39 3.19 16.66
N SER A 212 -11.84 4.42 16.38
CA SER A 212 -12.90 5.06 17.19
C SER A 212 -14.25 4.34 17.06
N GLN A 213 -14.50 3.62 15.98
CA GLN A 213 -15.68 2.80 15.81
C GLN A 213 -15.58 1.52 16.65
N ALA A 214 -14.43 0.84 16.64
CA ALA A 214 -14.18 -0.32 17.51
C ALA A 214 -14.30 0.07 19.01
N LYS A 215 -13.72 1.21 19.40
CA LYS A 215 -13.88 1.78 20.75
C LYS A 215 -15.35 1.99 21.10
N ALA A 216 -16.15 2.52 20.18
CA ALA A 216 -17.57 2.76 20.41
C ALA A 216 -18.36 1.45 20.65
N ILE A 217 -18.02 0.37 19.93
CA ILE A 217 -18.59 -0.95 20.18
C ILE A 217 -18.17 -1.45 21.56
N PHE A 218 -16.89 -1.36 21.91
CA PHE A 218 -16.39 -1.74 23.24
C PHE A 218 -17.14 -1.01 24.36
N GLN A 219 -17.40 0.27 24.18
CA GLN A 219 -18.13 1.12 25.14
C GLN A 219 -19.67 0.92 25.14
N GLY A 220 -20.21 0.07 24.27
CA GLY A 220 -21.65 -0.17 24.19
C GLY A 220 -22.45 0.94 23.50
N LEU A 221 -21.79 1.89 22.82
CA LEU A 221 -22.45 3.00 22.11
C LEU A 221 -23.11 2.56 20.79
N CYS A 222 -22.64 1.48 20.22
CA CYS A 222 -23.20 0.83 19.04
C CYS A 222 -22.81 -0.65 19.02
N ASP A 223 -23.43 -1.42 18.14
CA ASP A 223 -23.25 -2.86 18.06
C ASP A 223 -22.56 -3.30 16.77
N VAL A 224 -22.68 -2.52 15.70
CA VAL A 224 -22.12 -2.74 14.39
C VAL A 224 -21.38 -1.50 13.93
N ALA A 225 -20.25 -1.68 13.25
CA ALA A 225 -19.55 -0.56 12.64
C ALA A 225 -18.85 -0.97 11.33
N ILE A 226 -18.58 0.03 10.47
CA ILE A 226 -17.84 -0.12 9.22
C ILE A 226 -16.38 0.20 9.49
N MET A 227 -15.46 -0.69 9.11
CA MET A 227 -14.02 -0.55 9.38
C MET A 227 -13.17 -1.20 8.29
N ASN A 228 -11.97 -0.70 8.05
CA ASN A 228 -11.00 -1.45 7.26
C ASN A 228 -10.37 -2.57 8.11
N SER A 229 -10.18 -3.73 7.50
CA SER A 229 -9.72 -4.96 8.19
C SER A 229 -8.36 -4.77 8.87
N TYR A 230 -7.42 -4.08 8.26
CA TYR A 230 -6.08 -3.88 8.83
C TYR A 230 -6.06 -3.15 10.19
N TYR A 231 -7.07 -2.34 10.51
CA TYR A 231 -7.15 -1.71 11.82
C TYR A 231 -7.33 -2.73 12.95
N PHE A 232 -7.98 -3.86 12.66
CA PHE A 232 -8.10 -4.95 13.64
C PHE A 232 -6.72 -5.51 14.00
N GLY A 233 -5.91 -5.87 13.00
CA GLY A 233 -4.54 -6.34 13.22
C GLY A 233 -3.69 -5.30 13.97
N ASN A 234 -3.74 -4.05 13.52
CA ASN A 234 -3.02 -2.95 14.18
C ASN A 234 -3.43 -2.71 15.64
N MET A 235 -4.71 -2.91 15.99
CA MET A 235 -5.17 -2.83 17.37
C MET A 235 -4.76 -4.03 18.20
N LYS A 236 -4.86 -5.24 17.62
CA LYS A 236 -4.57 -6.50 18.29
C LYS A 236 -3.08 -6.64 18.66
N PHE A 237 -2.18 -6.21 17.76
CA PHE A 237 -0.73 -6.38 17.89
C PHE A 237 0.03 -5.09 18.22
N GLY A 238 -0.62 -3.94 18.19
CA GLY A 238 -0.01 -2.65 18.56
C GLY A 238 0.29 -2.55 20.06
N ASP A 239 0.99 -1.48 20.46
CA ASP A 239 1.48 -1.30 21.83
C ASP A 239 0.42 -0.78 22.81
N LYS A 240 -0.73 -0.29 22.30
CA LYS A 240 -1.77 0.34 23.12
C LYS A 240 -2.71 -0.69 23.74
N ALA A 241 -2.64 -0.85 25.07
CA ALA A 241 -3.44 -1.81 25.80
C ALA A 241 -4.96 -1.64 25.59
N ASP A 242 -5.44 -0.42 25.60
CA ASP A 242 -6.85 -0.11 25.37
C ASP A 242 -7.33 -0.54 23.96
N GLN A 243 -6.48 -0.42 22.94
CA GLN A 243 -6.82 -0.87 21.59
C GLN A 243 -6.90 -2.40 21.49
N LYS A 244 -6.09 -3.13 22.25
CA LYS A 244 -6.20 -4.59 22.33
C LYS A 244 -7.55 -5.03 22.93
N GLU A 245 -8.05 -4.33 23.95
CA GLU A 245 -9.38 -4.56 24.49
C GLU A 245 -10.49 -4.30 23.48
N TRP A 246 -10.38 -3.21 22.69
CA TRP A 246 -11.34 -2.93 21.63
C TRP A 246 -11.33 -4.02 20.55
N ALA A 247 -10.16 -4.51 20.16
CA ALA A 247 -10.06 -5.60 19.18
C ALA A 247 -10.67 -6.91 19.74
N GLN A 248 -10.47 -7.21 21.04
CA GLN A 248 -11.06 -8.39 21.66
C GLN A 248 -12.60 -8.35 21.73
N ALA A 249 -13.20 -7.16 21.82
CA ALA A 249 -14.64 -6.98 21.92
C ALA A 249 -15.41 -7.14 20.60
N ILE A 250 -14.71 -7.14 19.45
CA ILE A 250 -15.33 -7.16 18.12
C ILE A 250 -15.06 -8.46 17.38
N ARG A 251 -16.03 -8.83 16.50
CA ARG A 251 -15.92 -9.89 15.50
C ARG A 251 -15.82 -9.24 14.11
N LEU A 252 -14.96 -9.78 13.25
CA LEU A 252 -14.87 -9.39 11.84
C LEU A 252 -15.99 -10.06 11.05
N VAL A 253 -16.62 -9.32 10.14
CA VAL A 253 -17.62 -9.82 9.20
C VAL A 253 -17.23 -9.38 7.81
N PHE A 254 -16.73 -10.33 7.00
CA PHE A 254 -16.53 -10.14 5.57
C PHE A 254 -17.88 -10.25 4.88
N THR A 255 -18.34 -9.16 4.28
CA THR A 255 -19.70 -9.02 3.78
C THR A 255 -19.91 -9.65 2.41
N ASN A 256 -21.19 -9.87 2.04
CA ASN A 256 -21.61 -10.22 0.68
C ASN A 256 -21.03 -11.54 0.15
N GLN A 257 -20.78 -12.50 1.02
CA GLN A 257 -20.10 -13.75 0.67
C GLN A 257 -20.96 -14.66 -0.22
N SER A 258 -22.30 -14.59 -0.11
CA SER A 258 -23.26 -15.32 -0.93
C SER A 258 -23.52 -14.66 -2.29
N ASN A 259 -23.08 -13.42 -2.50
CA ASN A 259 -23.34 -12.66 -3.72
C ASN A 259 -22.07 -12.08 -4.32
N ARG A 260 -21.88 -10.75 -4.38
CA ARG A 260 -20.75 -10.07 -5.08
C ARG A 260 -19.38 -10.20 -4.41
N GLY A 261 -19.32 -10.52 -3.14
CA GLY A 261 -18.10 -10.54 -2.36
C GLY A 261 -17.86 -9.23 -1.58
N ASN A 262 -16.87 -9.26 -0.69
CA ASN A 262 -16.54 -8.14 0.18
C ASN A 262 -15.90 -6.98 -0.59
N HIS A 263 -16.33 -5.75 -0.30
CA HIS A 263 -15.72 -4.55 -0.90
C HIS A 263 -14.23 -4.45 -0.56
N MET A 264 -13.42 -4.29 -1.59
CA MET A 264 -11.96 -4.15 -1.51
C MET A 264 -11.51 -2.76 -1.96
N ASN A 265 -10.34 -2.34 -1.48
CA ASN A 265 -9.62 -1.19 -1.98
C ASN A 265 -8.11 -1.48 -1.95
N ILE A 266 -7.29 -0.67 -2.59
CA ILE A 266 -5.87 -0.93 -2.79
C ILE A 266 -4.98 0.11 -2.10
N SER A 267 -3.77 -0.30 -1.77
CA SER A 267 -2.60 0.58 -1.74
C SER A 267 -1.84 0.36 -3.03
N GLY A 268 -1.48 1.43 -3.69
CA GLY A 268 -0.89 1.34 -5.02
C GLY A 268 0.18 2.38 -5.27
N GLY A 269 0.73 2.39 -6.46
CA GLY A 269 1.74 3.34 -6.84
C GLY A 269 2.00 3.36 -8.35
N SER A 270 2.93 4.19 -8.73
CA SER A 270 3.27 4.46 -10.12
C SER A 270 4.67 5.06 -10.23
N VAL A 271 5.18 5.13 -11.45
CA VAL A 271 6.33 5.95 -11.82
C VAL A 271 5.84 7.37 -12.11
N ALA A 272 6.49 8.38 -11.56
CA ALA A 272 6.19 9.77 -11.86
C ALA A 272 6.46 10.11 -13.32
N LYS A 273 5.63 10.98 -13.94
CA LYS A 273 5.73 11.32 -15.38
C LYS A 273 7.13 11.76 -15.81
N HIS A 274 7.80 12.53 -14.97
CA HIS A 274 9.12 13.10 -15.23
C HIS A 274 10.23 12.45 -14.39
N ALA A 275 10.03 11.17 -13.97
CA ALA A 275 11.01 10.41 -13.22
C ALA A 275 12.38 10.41 -13.91
N LYS A 276 13.42 10.78 -13.17
CA LYS A 276 14.80 10.83 -13.67
C LYS A 276 15.46 9.45 -13.61
N ASN A 277 15.08 8.64 -12.62
CA ASN A 277 15.61 7.31 -12.37
C ASN A 277 14.54 6.24 -12.71
N LYS A 278 13.98 6.31 -13.93
CA LYS A 278 12.83 5.49 -14.36
C LYS A 278 13.10 3.99 -14.23
N ALA A 279 14.28 3.51 -14.60
CA ALA A 279 14.62 2.08 -14.52
C ALA A 279 14.62 1.59 -13.07
N ALA A 280 15.25 2.32 -12.15
CA ALA A 280 15.28 2.02 -10.73
C ALA A 280 13.88 2.13 -10.09
N ALA A 281 13.06 3.10 -10.52
CA ALA A 281 11.67 3.23 -10.10
C ALA A 281 10.84 2.00 -10.50
N ILE A 282 10.99 1.52 -11.74
CA ILE A 282 10.31 0.29 -12.20
C ILE A 282 10.78 -0.92 -11.38
N ALA A 283 12.08 -1.08 -11.17
CA ALA A 283 12.63 -2.16 -10.34
C ALA A 283 12.06 -2.15 -8.92
N PHE A 284 11.85 -0.97 -8.34
CA PHE A 284 11.19 -0.85 -7.03
C PHE A 284 9.72 -1.28 -7.08
N LEU A 285 8.96 -0.90 -8.11
CA LEU A 285 7.57 -1.34 -8.27
C LEU A 285 7.49 -2.86 -8.47
N GLU A 286 8.38 -3.46 -9.25
CA GLU A 286 8.47 -4.90 -9.45
C GLU A 286 8.78 -5.62 -8.13
N PHE A 287 9.77 -5.12 -7.37
CA PHE A 287 10.10 -5.64 -6.04
C PHE A 287 8.87 -5.67 -5.11
N LEU A 288 8.01 -4.66 -5.13
CA LEU A 288 6.79 -4.63 -4.30
C LEU A 288 5.82 -5.78 -4.60
N THR A 289 5.95 -6.45 -5.75
CA THR A 289 5.14 -7.63 -6.12
C THR A 289 5.80 -8.96 -5.80
N GLU A 290 7.06 -8.98 -5.37
CA GLU A 290 7.77 -10.19 -5.01
C GLU A 290 7.24 -10.79 -3.71
N GLU A 291 7.40 -12.09 -3.53
CA GLU A 291 6.91 -12.85 -2.38
C GLU A 291 7.28 -12.19 -1.04
N LYS A 292 8.56 -11.80 -0.88
CA LYS A 292 9.03 -11.17 0.36
C LYS A 292 8.33 -9.85 0.66
N ALA A 293 8.17 -8.99 -0.34
CA ALA A 293 7.47 -7.72 -0.17
C ALA A 293 5.97 -7.93 0.08
N GLN A 294 5.36 -8.90 -0.60
CA GLN A 294 3.95 -9.24 -0.41
C GLN A 294 3.68 -9.81 1.00
N HIS A 295 4.60 -10.58 1.58
CA HIS A 295 4.53 -11.01 2.98
C HIS A 295 4.66 -9.83 3.95
N LEU A 296 5.56 -8.88 3.68
CA LEU A 296 5.68 -7.65 4.50
C LEU A 296 4.36 -6.84 4.54
N TYR A 297 3.60 -6.78 3.43
CA TYR A 297 2.26 -6.17 3.46
C TYR A 297 1.32 -6.89 4.44
N GLY A 298 1.36 -8.21 4.48
CA GLY A 298 0.56 -9.02 5.41
C GLY A 298 0.98 -8.86 6.86
N GLU A 299 2.27 -8.93 7.14
CA GLU A 299 2.85 -8.98 8.48
C GLU A 299 2.86 -7.61 9.18
N ILE A 300 3.19 -6.55 8.44
CA ILE A 300 3.36 -5.21 9.01
C ILE A 300 2.08 -4.38 8.87
N ASN A 301 1.46 -4.43 7.70
CA ASN A 301 0.34 -3.57 7.35
C ASN A 301 -1.02 -4.25 7.52
N PHE A 302 -1.07 -5.57 7.68
CA PHE A 302 -2.29 -6.39 7.69
C PHE A 302 -3.12 -6.16 6.42
N GLU A 303 -2.45 -6.04 5.28
CA GLU A 303 -3.03 -5.91 3.94
C GLU A 303 -2.78 -7.18 3.13
N TYR A 304 -3.75 -7.59 2.32
CA TYR A 304 -3.69 -8.81 1.52
C TYR A 304 -2.74 -8.66 0.33
N PRO A 305 -2.00 -9.72 -0.02
CA PRO A 305 -1.16 -9.72 -1.21
C PRO A 305 -2.00 -9.61 -2.48
N VAL A 306 -1.46 -8.94 -3.50
CA VAL A 306 -2.08 -8.85 -4.84
C VAL A 306 -1.54 -9.92 -5.78
N ASN A 307 -0.32 -10.40 -5.56
CA ASN A 307 0.30 -11.44 -6.38
C ASN A 307 -0.38 -12.78 -6.12
N PRO A 308 -1.07 -13.39 -7.12
CA PRO A 308 -1.81 -14.62 -6.93
C PRO A 308 -0.95 -15.84 -6.54
N ALA A 309 0.36 -15.76 -6.80
CA ALA A 309 1.31 -16.82 -6.44
C ALA A 309 1.70 -16.78 -4.95
N VAL A 310 1.39 -15.69 -4.24
CA VAL A 310 1.74 -15.51 -2.83
C VAL A 310 0.55 -15.84 -1.94
N SER A 311 0.73 -16.83 -1.08
CA SER A 311 -0.31 -17.24 -0.13
C SER A 311 -0.45 -16.24 1.02
N VAL A 312 -1.69 -16.07 1.49
CA VAL A 312 -1.98 -15.33 2.73
C VAL A 312 -1.49 -16.15 3.91
N ASN A 313 -0.72 -15.52 4.80
CA ASN A 313 -0.13 -16.17 5.98
C ASN A 313 -0.45 -15.41 7.29
N GLY A 314 0.07 -15.93 8.40
CA GLY A 314 0.02 -15.29 9.71
C GLY A 314 -1.38 -14.90 10.18
N GLU A 315 -1.51 -13.69 10.71
CA GLU A 315 -2.77 -13.16 11.22
C GLU A 315 -3.87 -13.07 10.16
N LEU A 316 -3.52 -12.66 8.94
CA LEU A 316 -4.50 -12.56 7.85
C LEU A 316 -5.14 -13.92 7.53
N ALA A 317 -4.36 -15.01 7.57
CA ALA A 317 -4.88 -16.36 7.36
C ALA A 317 -5.85 -16.77 8.48
N SER A 318 -5.64 -16.29 9.70
CA SER A 318 -6.52 -16.58 10.86
C SER A 318 -7.90 -15.93 10.74
N TRP A 319 -8.05 -14.89 9.91
CA TRP A 319 -9.34 -14.24 9.67
C TRP A 319 -10.26 -15.06 8.75
N GLY A 320 -9.78 -16.18 8.23
CA GLY A 320 -10.52 -17.06 7.34
C GLY A 320 -10.43 -16.64 5.86
N ARG A 321 -10.96 -17.53 5.02
CA ARG A 321 -11.09 -17.25 3.59
C ARG A 321 -12.38 -16.49 3.33
N PHE A 322 -12.32 -15.51 2.44
CA PHE A 322 -13.47 -14.76 1.97
C PHE A 322 -13.39 -14.52 0.46
N LYS A 323 -14.53 -14.27 -0.13
CA LYS A 323 -14.68 -13.88 -1.53
C LYS A 323 -14.51 -12.35 -1.63
N PRO A 324 -13.48 -11.83 -2.30
CA PRO A 324 -13.39 -10.41 -2.60
C PRO A 324 -14.38 -10.04 -3.72
N ASP A 325 -14.84 -8.80 -3.74
CA ASP A 325 -15.57 -8.23 -4.87
C ASP A 325 -14.61 -8.10 -6.08
N ASN A 326 -15.03 -8.61 -7.23
CA ASN A 326 -14.25 -8.57 -8.47
C ASN A 326 -14.41 -7.26 -9.27
N LEU A 327 -15.07 -6.25 -8.69
CA LEU A 327 -15.21 -4.95 -9.34
C LEU A 327 -13.83 -4.39 -9.72
N PRO A 328 -13.59 -3.99 -10.99
CA PRO A 328 -12.38 -3.28 -11.37
C PRO A 328 -12.21 -2.04 -10.50
N ILE A 329 -11.07 -1.93 -9.85
CA ILE A 329 -10.86 -0.91 -8.81
C ILE A 329 -10.99 0.52 -9.36
N GLU A 330 -10.70 0.72 -10.63
CA GLU A 330 -10.85 1.99 -11.34
C GLU A 330 -12.31 2.49 -11.36
N ARG A 331 -13.30 1.56 -11.36
CA ARG A 331 -14.72 1.93 -11.28
C ARG A 331 -15.06 2.68 -10.00
N LEU A 332 -14.35 2.40 -8.90
CA LEU A 332 -14.57 3.12 -7.63
C LEU A 332 -14.18 4.60 -7.76
N ALA A 333 -13.07 4.87 -8.45
CA ALA A 333 -12.64 6.25 -8.71
C ALA A 333 -13.61 6.98 -9.63
N ALA A 334 -14.03 6.34 -10.73
CA ALA A 334 -14.98 6.93 -11.68
C ALA A 334 -16.35 7.26 -11.04
N LEU A 335 -16.78 6.47 -10.05
CA LEU A 335 -18.05 6.68 -9.35
C LEU A 335 -17.91 7.54 -8.08
N ALA A 336 -16.71 7.92 -7.66
CA ALA A 336 -16.49 8.70 -6.45
C ALA A 336 -17.23 10.06 -6.41
N PRO A 337 -17.33 10.84 -7.51
CA PRO A 337 -18.14 12.08 -7.50
C PRO A 337 -19.62 11.81 -7.23
N LYS A 338 -20.21 10.80 -7.83
CA LYS A 338 -21.61 10.41 -7.61
C LYS A 338 -21.83 9.89 -6.20
N ALA A 339 -20.89 9.12 -5.66
CA ALA A 339 -20.91 8.68 -4.28
C ALA A 339 -20.89 9.85 -3.31
N GLN A 340 -20.05 10.88 -3.55
CA GLN A 340 -20.02 12.09 -2.74
C GLN A 340 -21.37 12.83 -2.77
N MET A 341 -21.99 12.97 -3.93
CA MET A 341 -23.31 13.61 -4.04
C MET A 341 -24.39 12.87 -3.23
N ILE A 342 -24.39 11.54 -3.23
CA ILE A 342 -25.31 10.74 -2.39
C ILE A 342 -25.01 10.99 -0.91
N ILE A 343 -23.77 10.92 -0.49
CA ILE A 343 -23.31 11.13 0.89
C ILE A 343 -23.79 12.51 1.40
N ASP A 344 -23.63 13.56 0.60
CA ASP A 344 -24.02 14.90 0.95
C ASP A 344 -25.55 15.03 1.08
N ARG A 345 -26.32 14.44 0.14
CA ARG A 345 -27.80 14.45 0.18
C ARG A 345 -28.39 13.72 1.38
N VAL A 346 -27.75 12.62 1.83
CA VAL A 346 -28.25 11.84 2.97
C VAL A 346 -27.69 12.31 4.32
N GLY A 347 -26.68 13.17 4.32
CA GLY A 347 -26.05 13.70 5.54
C GLY A 347 -25.20 12.68 6.29
N TRP A 348 -24.50 11.81 5.56
CA TRP A 348 -23.67 10.75 6.18
C TRP A 348 -22.34 11.27 6.72
#